data_4aa57c34662a665edc612a2bf9f85a35
#
_entry.id   4aa57c34662a665edc612a2bf9f85a35
#
_cell.length_a   1.000
_cell.length_b   1.000
_cell.length_c   1.000
_cell.angle_alpha   90.00
_cell.angle_beta   90.00
_cell.angle_gamma   90.00
#
_symmetry.space_group_name_H-M   'P 1'
#
loop_
_entity.id
_entity.type
_entity.pdbx_description
1 polymer ?
#
loop_
_entity_poly.entity_id
_entity_poly.type
_entity_poly.pdbx_seq_one_letter_code
_entity_poly.pdbx_strand_id
1 'polypeptide(L)'
;MLKQGHMAKVYIDEQSAYKIYDDFYPEEWVDKEVYIHDILLEKTSLSVTKMEKKGPNEIKMPFLGKDSLDQYIYDSFQDSKLTDFIHIQSEIHAYKALELENAHVVYKRWIEMSQLSREIKNIAQSVLSKIEYKNHLCHFDYQPSHIVLNKDQYYIMDWIHAKLANPLLDIAHTYILIRLINYNIAKKYLYKVIDMTDVQMKDIYNAVPLMAAIKMIETDDIYEHKVLTTLIYDPKNKEVTK
;
A
#
# COMPACT_ATOMS: atom_id res chain seq x y z
N MET A 1 -0.10 0.29 -25.04
CA MET A 1 0.06 -1.04 -24.41
C MET A 1 -0.79 -1.06 -23.14
N LEU A 2 -1.64 -2.06 -22.96
CA LEU A 2 -2.56 -2.15 -21.82
C LEU A 2 -1.85 -2.84 -20.65
N LYS A 3 -1.79 -2.18 -19.46
CA LYS A 3 -1.62 -2.87 -18.18
C LYS A 3 -3.03 -2.97 -17.55
N GLN A 4 -3.48 -4.15 -17.20
CA GLN A 4 -4.78 -4.38 -16.58
C GLN A 4 -4.55 -4.53 -15.07
N GLY A 5 -5.05 -3.56 -14.28
CA GLY A 5 -5.26 -3.69 -12.84
C GLY A 5 -6.63 -4.30 -12.55
N HIS A 6 -6.93 -4.62 -11.29
CA HIS A 6 -8.23 -5.23 -10.93
C HIS A 6 -9.44 -4.31 -11.21
N MET A 7 -9.27 -2.97 -11.21
CA MET A 7 -10.38 -2.01 -11.35
C MET A 7 -10.12 -0.91 -12.38
N ALA A 8 -8.96 -0.90 -13.03
CA ALA A 8 -8.61 0.11 -14.01
C ALA A 8 -7.68 -0.44 -15.10
N LYS A 9 -7.79 0.14 -16.29
CA LYS A 9 -6.89 -0.10 -17.42
C LYS A 9 -6.03 1.13 -17.64
N VAL A 10 -4.73 0.93 -17.93
CA VAL A 10 -3.82 2.03 -18.23
C VAL A 10 -3.46 2.01 -19.72
N TYR A 11 -3.82 3.08 -20.40
CA TYR A 11 -3.39 3.35 -21.77
C TYR A 11 -2.21 4.29 -21.76
N ILE A 12 -1.24 4.04 -22.65
CA ILE A 12 -0.05 4.87 -22.80
C ILE A 12 -0.06 5.47 -24.20
N ASP A 13 0.03 6.79 -24.25
CA ASP A 13 0.17 7.59 -25.45
C ASP A 13 1.38 8.50 -25.32
N GLU A 14 2.42 8.26 -26.14
CA GLU A 14 3.70 8.98 -26.18
C GLU A 14 4.25 9.35 -24.78
N GLN A 15 3.83 10.49 -24.22
CA GLN A 15 4.33 11.05 -22.97
C GLN A 15 3.29 10.99 -21.83
N SER A 16 2.12 10.45 -22.08
CA SER A 16 1.00 10.40 -21.12
C SER A 16 0.53 8.98 -20.85
N ALA A 17 0.08 8.77 -19.64
CA ALA A 17 -0.67 7.59 -19.25
C ALA A 17 -2.09 8.00 -18.86
N TYR A 18 -3.07 7.20 -19.28
CA TYR A 18 -4.49 7.37 -18.99
C TYR A 18 -4.97 6.18 -18.18
N LYS A 19 -5.35 6.41 -16.93
CA LYS A 19 -5.95 5.41 -16.04
C LYS A 19 -7.45 5.50 -16.21
N ILE A 20 -8.05 4.45 -16.76
CA ILE A 20 -9.49 4.38 -17.04
C ILE A 20 -10.08 3.31 -16.12
N TYR A 21 -10.95 3.73 -15.23
CA TYR A 21 -11.69 2.88 -14.32
C TYR A 21 -12.87 2.20 -15.01
N ASP A 22 -13.29 1.04 -14.51
CA ASP A 22 -14.48 0.38 -14.99
C ASP A 22 -15.74 1.24 -14.69
N ASP A 23 -16.78 1.12 -15.52
CA ASP A 23 -17.98 1.97 -15.45
C ASP A 23 -18.75 1.91 -14.12
N PHE A 24 -18.56 0.84 -13.33
CA PHE A 24 -19.16 0.70 -12.01
C PHE A 24 -18.32 1.32 -10.88
N TYR A 25 -17.11 1.85 -11.19
CA TYR A 25 -16.24 2.48 -10.20
C TYR A 25 -16.81 3.85 -9.82
N PRO A 26 -17.03 4.14 -8.53
CA PRO A 26 -17.63 5.42 -8.12
C PRO A 26 -16.76 6.61 -8.51
N GLU A 27 -17.37 7.64 -9.11
CA GLU A 27 -16.68 8.86 -9.52
C GLU A 27 -16.00 9.57 -8.34
N GLU A 28 -16.58 9.51 -7.14
CA GLU A 28 -15.99 10.08 -5.93
C GLU A 28 -14.62 9.48 -5.58
N TRP A 29 -14.36 8.25 -6.00
CA TRP A 29 -13.05 7.62 -5.77
C TRP A 29 -12.01 8.12 -6.78
N VAL A 30 -12.44 8.42 -8.01
CA VAL A 30 -11.59 9.07 -9.01
C VAL A 30 -11.22 10.49 -8.53
N ASP A 31 -12.19 11.25 -8.03
CA ASP A 31 -11.97 12.58 -7.44
C ASP A 31 -11.03 12.49 -6.22
N LYS A 32 -11.21 11.48 -5.38
CA LYS A 32 -10.35 11.25 -4.22
C LYS A 32 -8.90 10.99 -4.60
N GLU A 33 -8.64 10.19 -5.64
CA GLU A 33 -7.27 9.91 -6.07
C GLU A 33 -6.57 11.19 -6.56
N VAL A 34 -7.25 12.00 -7.38
CA VAL A 34 -6.72 13.30 -7.83
C VAL A 34 -6.49 14.24 -6.64
N TYR A 35 -7.44 14.33 -5.73
CA TYR A 35 -7.33 15.16 -4.53
C TYR A 35 -6.14 14.78 -3.64
N ILE A 36 -5.89 13.48 -3.43
CA ILE A 36 -4.73 13.02 -2.67
C ILE A 36 -3.43 13.45 -3.35
N HIS A 37 -3.32 13.27 -4.67
CA HIS A 37 -2.14 13.70 -5.43
C HIS A 37 -1.91 15.21 -5.33
N ASP A 38 -2.95 16.03 -5.39
CA ASP A 38 -2.85 17.49 -5.25
C ASP A 38 -2.34 17.89 -3.86
N ILE A 39 -2.85 17.27 -2.79
CA ILE A 39 -2.33 17.47 -1.42
C ILE A 39 -0.84 17.12 -1.35
N LEU A 40 -0.45 15.96 -1.89
CA LEU A 40 0.95 15.51 -1.82
C LEU A 40 1.89 16.45 -2.58
N LEU A 41 1.47 16.94 -3.76
CA LEU A 41 2.24 17.91 -4.54
C LEU A 41 2.37 19.25 -3.83
N GLU A 42 1.33 19.70 -3.13
CA GLU A 42 1.33 21.00 -2.43
C GLU A 42 2.07 20.95 -1.09
N LYS A 43 1.89 19.87 -0.33
CA LYS A 43 2.31 19.81 1.09
C LYS A 43 3.56 18.99 1.35
N THR A 44 4.12 18.31 0.33
CA THR A 44 5.28 17.44 0.49
C THR A 44 6.34 17.70 -0.59
N SER A 45 7.55 17.21 -0.38
CA SER A 45 8.59 17.12 -1.41
C SER A 45 8.71 15.71 -2.00
N LEU A 46 7.72 14.83 -1.76
CA LEU A 46 7.69 13.50 -2.34
C LEU A 46 7.57 13.57 -3.86
N SER A 47 8.26 12.68 -4.54
CA SER A 47 8.18 12.58 -6.00
C SER A 47 6.88 11.88 -6.40
N VAL A 48 5.84 12.68 -6.60
CA VAL A 48 4.54 12.25 -7.10
C VAL A 48 4.23 12.96 -8.42
N THR A 49 3.34 12.38 -9.24
CA THR A 49 2.94 13.00 -10.50
C THR A 49 1.69 13.84 -10.31
N LYS A 50 1.58 14.91 -11.10
CA LYS A 50 0.30 15.60 -11.24
C LYS A 50 -0.69 14.70 -11.96
N MET A 51 -1.89 14.59 -11.43
CA MET A 51 -3.03 13.91 -12.05
C MET A 51 -4.05 14.93 -12.54
N GLU A 52 -4.71 14.63 -13.65
CA GLU A 52 -5.75 15.47 -14.22
C GLU A 52 -6.96 14.60 -14.56
N LYS A 53 -8.10 14.85 -13.91
CA LYS A 53 -9.36 14.19 -14.24
C LYS A 53 -9.81 14.63 -15.65
N LYS A 54 -10.08 13.68 -16.54
CA LYS A 54 -10.54 13.91 -17.91
C LYS A 54 -12.01 13.54 -18.13
N GLY A 55 -12.55 12.72 -17.25
CA GLY A 55 -13.92 12.25 -17.29
C GLY A 55 -14.34 11.67 -15.93
N PRO A 56 -15.55 11.15 -15.79
CA PRO A 56 -16.04 10.59 -14.54
C PRO A 56 -15.21 9.37 -14.07
N ASN A 57 -14.58 8.65 -15.01
CA ASN A 57 -13.81 7.45 -14.75
C ASN A 57 -12.40 7.48 -15.36
N GLU A 58 -11.87 8.68 -15.72
CA GLU A 58 -10.61 8.82 -16.43
C GLU A 58 -9.67 9.84 -15.77
N ILE A 59 -8.42 9.41 -15.53
CA ILE A 59 -7.33 10.25 -15.05
C ILE A 59 -6.18 10.22 -16.07
N LYS A 60 -5.68 11.41 -16.42
CA LYS A 60 -4.45 11.59 -17.21
C LYS A 60 -3.30 11.96 -16.28
N MET A 61 -2.12 11.37 -16.52
CA MET A 61 -0.87 11.67 -15.82
C MET A 61 0.33 11.55 -16.77
N PRO A 62 1.52 12.10 -16.45
CA PRO A 62 2.75 11.84 -17.19
C PRO A 62 3.08 10.35 -17.21
N PHE A 63 3.53 9.84 -18.36
CA PHE A 63 4.08 8.48 -18.43
C PHE A 63 5.54 8.47 -17.97
N LEU A 64 5.81 7.80 -16.87
CA LEU A 64 7.14 7.75 -16.23
C LEU A 64 8.04 6.61 -16.75
N GLY A 65 7.56 5.81 -17.71
CA GLY A 65 8.26 4.60 -18.13
C GLY A 65 7.70 3.34 -17.49
N LYS A 66 8.45 2.25 -17.63
CA LYS A 66 8.07 0.90 -17.14
C LYS A 66 9.06 0.32 -16.15
N ASP A 67 10.07 1.09 -15.79
CA ASP A 67 11.12 0.64 -14.89
C ASP A 67 10.65 0.85 -13.45
N SER A 68 10.30 -0.23 -12.77
CA SER A 68 9.78 -0.22 -11.40
C SER A 68 10.58 -1.17 -10.49
N LEU A 69 10.58 -0.90 -9.19
CA LEU A 69 11.42 -1.62 -8.24
C LEU A 69 11.10 -3.11 -8.12
N ASP A 70 9.92 -3.56 -8.53
CA ASP A 70 9.56 -4.98 -8.51
C ASP A 70 10.50 -5.83 -9.38
N GLN A 71 10.97 -5.34 -10.52
CA GLN A 71 11.92 -6.02 -11.40
C GLN A 71 13.26 -6.30 -10.69
N TYR A 72 13.70 -5.37 -9.86
CA TYR A 72 14.95 -5.47 -9.11
C TYR A 72 14.81 -6.18 -7.77
N ILE A 73 13.61 -6.27 -7.23
CA ILE A 73 13.36 -6.89 -5.93
C ILE A 73 12.86 -8.33 -6.09
N TYR A 74 12.01 -8.60 -7.08
CA TYR A 74 11.44 -9.94 -7.27
C TYR A 74 12.16 -10.76 -8.34
N ASP A 75 12.52 -10.18 -9.50
CA ASP A 75 13.08 -10.92 -10.63
C ASP A 75 14.59 -11.09 -10.51
N SER A 76 15.30 -10.04 -10.07
CA SER A 76 16.75 -10.03 -9.94
C SER A 76 17.20 -9.39 -8.63
N PHE A 77 16.94 -10.05 -7.50
CA PHE A 77 17.11 -9.47 -6.17
C PHE A 77 18.37 -8.62 -6.01
N GLN A 78 18.19 -7.33 -5.81
CA GLN A 78 19.22 -6.35 -5.49
C GLN A 78 18.98 -5.75 -4.11
N ASP A 79 19.88 -6.02 -3.17
CA ASP A 79 19.77 -5.56 -1.79
C ASP A 79 19.74 -4.03 -1.67
N SER A 80 20.48 -3.31 -2.52
CA SER A 80 20.45 -1.84 -2.59
C SER A 80 19.09 -1.30 -2.96
N LYS A 81 18.35 -1.95 -3.87
CA LYS A 81 17.02 -1.55 -4.28
C LYS A 81 15.97 -1.79 -3.20
N LEU A 82 16.15 -2.84 -2.39
CA LEU A 82 15.33 -3.03 -1.19
C LEU A 82 15.65 -1.96 -0.13
N THR A 83 16.90 -1.52 -0.03
CA THR A 83 17.30 -0.39 0.82
C THR A 83 16.63 0.90 0.36
N ASP A 84 16.69 1.24 -0.95
CA ASP A 84 16.02 2.40 -1.53
C ASP A 84 14.51 2.37 -1.23
N PHE A 85 13.87 1.21 -1.41
CA PHE A 85 12.45 1.01 -1.14
C PHE A 85 12.07 1.36 0.31
N ILE A 86 12.87 0.93 1.29
CA ILE A 86 12.62 1.22 2.72
C ILE A 86 12.91 2.69 3.05
N HIS A 87 13.94 3.29 2.45
CA HIS A 87 14.21 4.73 2.60
C HIS A 87 13.03 5.57 2.13
N ILE A 88 12.50 5.30 0.94
CA ILE A 88 11.33 6.00 0.39
C ILE A 88 10.11 5.84 1.33
N GLN A 89 9.86 4.64 1.87
CA GLN A 89 8.79 4.44 2.83
C GLN A 89 9.00 5.28 4.11
N SER A 90 10.23 5.38 4.58
CA SER A 90 10.57 6.21 5.75
C SER A 90 10.38 7.70 5.46
N GLU A 91 10.69 8.16 4.25
CA GLU A 91 10.43 9.54 3.81
C GLU A 91 8.93 9.84 3.78
N ILE A 92 8.09 8.91 3.28
CA ILE A 92 6.63 9.04 3.34
C ILE A 92 6.18 9.24 4.78
N HIS A 93 6.66 8.40 5.70
CA HIS A 93 6.28 8.44 7.11
C HIS A 93 6.79 9.69 7.86
N ALA A 94 7.70 10.47 7.29
CA ALA A 94 8.15 11.72 7.91
C ALA A 94 7.08 12.83 7.86
N TYR A 95 6.17 12.78 6.89
CA TYR A 95 5.10 13.76 6.75
C TYR A 95 3.95 13.50 7.73
N LYS A 96 3.34 14.58 8.24
CA LYS A 96 2.30 14.51 9.28
C LYS A 96 1.19 15.52 9.02
N ALA A 97 0.05 15.25 9.62
CA ALA A 97 -1.08 16.18 9.72
C ALA A 97 -1.55 16.75 8.37
N LEU A 98 -1.49 15.94 7.32
CA LEU A 98 -2.08 16.26 6.02
C LEU A 98 -3.62 16.16 6.09
N GLU A 99 -4.31 16.74 5.13
CA GLU A 99 -5.79 16.73 5.03
C GLU A 99 -6.30 15.40 4.45
N LEU A 100 -5.91 14.29 5.10
CA LEU A 100 -6.28 12.93 4.72
C LEU A 100 -7.09 12.24 5.82
N GLU A 101 -7.78 11.17 5.45
CA GLU A 101 -8.59 10.37 6.38
C GLU A 101 -7.75 9.74 7.49
N ASN A 102 -8.33 9.63 8.67
CA ASN A 102 -7.77 8.88 9.80
C ASN A 102 -8.02 7.38 9.61
N ALA A 103 -6.94 6.59 9.49
CA ALA A 103 -7.02 5.15 9.26
C ALA A 103 -7.78 4.40 10.39
N HIS A 104 -7.66 4.83 11.67
CA HIS A 104 -8.37 4.18 12.77
C HIS A 104 -9.88 4.30 12.60
N VAL A 105 -10.38 5.47 12.16
CA VAL A 105 -11.81 5.70 11.93
C VAL A 105 -12.30 4.87 10.74
N VAL A 106 -11.53 4.89 9.64
CA VAL A 106 -11.88 4.16 8.41
C VAL A 106 -11.86 2.66 8.66
N TYR A 107 -10.80 2.12 9.27
CA TYR A 107 -10.66 0.68 9.49
C TYR A 107 -11.66 0.14 10.50
N LYS A 108 -11.98 0.89 11.56
CA LYS A 108 -13.07 0.53 12.47
C LYS A 108 -14.38 0.32 11.71
N ARG A 109 -14.76 1.29 10.87
CA ARG A 109 -15.98 1.21 10.04
C ARG A 109 -15.93 0.03 9.07
N TRP A 110 -14.79 -0.19 8.37
CA TRP A 110 -14.65 -1.29 7.43
C TRP A 110 -14.79 -2.66 8.11
N ILE A 111 -14.14 -2.86 9.25
CA ILE A 111 -14.26 -4.10 10.02
C ILE A 111 -15.72 -4.33 10.43
N GLU A 112 -16.40 -3.31 10.96
CA GLU A 112 -17.80 -3.41 11.40
C GLU A 112 -18.74 -3.81 10.25
N MET A 113 -18.60 -3.18 9.09
CA MET A 113 -19.46 -3.37 7.91
C MET A 113 -19.10 -4.60 7.06
N SER A 114 -17.91 -5.18 7.22
CA SER A 114 -17.42 -6.30 6.40
C SER A 114 -18.20 -7.59 6.62
N GLN A 115 -17.98 -8.56 5.73
CA GLN A 115 -18.49 -9.94 5.84
C GLN A 115 -17.53 -10.88 6.61
N LEU A 116 -16.48 -10.35 7.24
CA LEU A 116 -15.56 -11.14 8.05
C LEU A 116 -16.29 -11.85 9.19
N SER A 117 -15.80 -13.03 9.60
CA SER A 117 -16.33 -13.74 10.76
C SER A 117 -16.23 -12.89 12.03
N ARG A 118 -17.15 -13.13 12.98
CA ARG A 118 -17.15 -12.41 14.26
C ARG A 118 -15.81 -12.52 14.99
N GLU A 119 -15.16 -13.67 14.90
CA GLU A 119 -13.86 -13.91 15.53
C GLU A 119 -12.77 -13.03 14.92
N ILE A 120 -12.66 -12.98 13.58
CA ILE A 120 -11.70 -12.12 12.87
C ILE A 120 -11.97 -10.64 13.17
N LYS A 121 -13.24 -10.20 13.17
CA LYS A 121 -13.60 -8.83 13.56
C LYS A 121 -13.11 -8.49 14.97
N ASN A 122 -13.31 -9.39 15.93
CA ASN A 122 -12.88 -9.19 17.32
C ASN A 122 -11.34 -9.08 17.43
N ILE A 123 -10.60 -9.93 16.71
CA ILE A 123 -9.12 -9.86 16.65
C ILE A 123 -8.69 -8.52 16.08
N ALA A 124 -9.21 -8.13 14.91
CA ALA A 124 -8.84 -6.90 14.25
C ALA A 124 -9.16 -5.64 15.09
N GLN A 125 -10.34 -5.59 15.71
CA GLN A 125 -10.73 -4.49 16.60
C GLN A 125 -9.87 -4.44 17.87
N SER A 126 -9.52 -5.61 18.45
CA SER A 126 -8.62 -5.68 19.60
C SER A 126 -7.21 -5.17 19.27
N VAL A 127 -6.69 -5.47 18.08
CA VAL A 127 -5.39 -4.96 17.63
C VAL A 127 -5.48 -3.44 17.38
N LEU A 128 -6.50 -2.99 16.65
CA LEU A 128 -6.71 -1.56 16.35
C LEU A 128 -6.77 -0.71 17.63
N SER A 129 -7.46 -1.19 18.67
CA SER A 129 -7.59 -0.48 19.95
C SER A 129 -6.29 -0.37 20.76
N LYS A 130 -5.29 -1.21 20.48
CA LYS A 130 -4.00 -1.23 21.18
C LYS A 130 -2.92 -0.44 20.45
N ILE A 131 -3.10 -0.17 19.16
CA ILE A 131 -2.15 0.61 18.38
C ILE A 131 -2.45 2.09 18.60
N GLU A 132 -1.48 2.81 19.14
CA GLU A 132 -1.59 4.26 19.31
C GLU A 132 -1.79 4.93 17.95
N TYR A 133 -2.78 5.83 17.88
CA TYR A 133 -2.95 6.67 16.70
C TYR A 133 -1.80 7.66 16.58
N LYS A 134 -1.24 7.76 15.37
CA LYS A 134 -0.29 8.81 14.97
C LYS A 134 -0.77 9.40 13.66
N ASN A 135 -0.51 10.69 13.44
CA ASN A 135 -0.98 11.40 12.25
C ASN A 135 0.08 11.46 11.13
N HIS A 136 0.83 10.38 10.94
CA HIS A 136 1.81 10.28 9.87
C HIS A 136 1.14 9.86 8.56
N LEU A 137 1.67 10.36 7.45
CA LEU A 137 1.28 9.87 6.12
C LEU A 137 1.66 8.40 5.98
N CYS A 138 0.71 7.58 5.55
CA CYS A 138 0.88 6.18 5.24
C CYS A 138 0.25 5.89 3.88
N HIS A 139 0.91 5.09 3.06
CA HIS A 139 0.48 4.79 1.69
C HIS A 139 -0.64 3.75 1.63
N PHE A 140 -0.52 2.70 2.42
CA PHE A 140 -1.43 1.55 2.49
C PHE A 140 -1.66 0.75 1.19
N ASP A 141 -0.81 0.94 0.21
CA ASP A 141 -0.60 0.06 -0.93
C ASP A 141 0.85 0.17 -1.40
N TYR A 142 1.76 0.27 -0.41
CA TYR A 142 3.18 0.46 -0.65
C TYR A 142 3.83 -0.86 -1.06
N GLN A 143 4.08 -1.01 -2.36
CA GLN A 143 4.70 -2.21 -2.94
C GLN A 143 5.71 -1.83 -4.04
N PRO A 144 6.70 -2.70 -4.34
CA PRO A 144 7.77 -2.37 -5.27
C PRO A 144 7.32 -1.96 -6.67
N SER A 145 6.19 -2.50 -7.16
CA SER A 145 5.61 -2.14 -8.47
C SER A 145 5.07 -0.71 -8.53
N HIS A 146 4.82 -0.07 -7.38
CA HIS A 146 4.34 1.32 -7.28
C HIS A 146 5.47 2.34 -7.15
N ILE A 147 6.72 1.88 -7.19
CA ILE A 147 7.89 2.76 -7.19
C ILE A 147 8.54 2.69 -8.56
N VAL A 148 8.37 3.74 -9.36
CA VAL A 148 8.85 3.82 -10.74
C VAL A 148 10.13 4.64 -10.80
N LEU A 149 11.16 4.10 -11.45
CA LEU A 149 12.41 4.79 -11.70
C LEU A 149 12.34 5.50 -13.06
N ASN A 150 12.52 6.82 -13.06
CA ASN A 150 12.62 7.63 -14.28
C ASN A 150 13.80 8.60 -14.15
N LYS A 151 14.80 8.48 -15.01
CA LYS A 151 15.97 9.37 -15.05
C LYS A 151 16.62 9.55 -13.66
N ASP A 152 16.94 8.44 -13.01
CA ASP A 152 17.57 8.39 -11.68
C ASP A 152 16.73 8.93 -10.51
N GLN A 153 15.43 9.21 -10.74
CA GLN A 153 14.49 9.63 -9.71
C GLN A 153 13.40 8.58 -9.52
N TYR A 154 13.09 8.27 -8.25
CA TYR A 154 11.97 7.40 -7.89
C TYR A 154 10.69 8.23 -7.79
N TYR A 155 9.62 7.74 -8.42
CA TYR A 155 8.26 8.29 -8.32
C TYR A 155 7.36 7.28 -7.62
N ILE A 156 6.54 7.78 -6.70
CA ILE A 156 5.62 6.96 -5.92
C ILE A 156 4.24 7.07 -6.53
N MET A 157 3.65 5.92 -6.87
CA MET A 157 2.38 5.82 -7.58
C MET A 157 1.28 5.20 -6.71
N ASP A 158 0.03 5.36 -7.14
CA ASP A 158 -1.16 4.65 -6.61
C ASP A 158 -1.52 4.99 -5.15
N TRP A 159 -1.74 6.27 -4.89
CA TRP A 159 -1.98 6.83 -3.56
C TRP A 159 -3.44 6.75 -3.07
N ILE A 160 -4.36 6.11 -3.81
CA ILE A 160 -5.80 6.09 -3.48
C ILE A 160 -6.09 5.57 -2.06
N HIS A 161 -5.23 4.71 -1.52
CA HIS A 161 -5.35 4.15 -0.18
C HIS A 161 -4.69 4.99 0.92
N ALA A 162 -4.01 6.09 0.58
CA ALA A 162 -3.28 6.91 1.54
C ALA A 162 -4.17 7.47 2.66
N LYS A 163 -3.67 7.40 3.88
CA LYS A 163 -4.34 7.85 5.12
C LYS A 163 -3.32 8.33 6.14
N LEU A 164 -3.82 8.98 7.19
CA LEU A 164 -3.02 9.27 8.37
C LEU A 164 -3.12 8.13 9.38
N ALA A 165 -1.96 7.62 9.82
CA ALA A 165 -1.89 6.50 10.75
C ALA A 165 -0.58 6.45 11.55
N ASN A 166 -0.45 5.41 12.37
CA ASN A 166 0.84 4.96 12.86
C ASN A 166 1.59 4.26 11.73
N PRO A 167 2.84 4.65 11.40
CA PRO A 167 3.67 4.00 10.38
C PRO A 167 3.77 2.49 10.49
N LEU A 168 3.66 1.97 11.71
CA LEU A 168 3.66 0.53 11.97
C LEU A 168 2.58 -0.23 11.18
N LEU A 169 1.41 0.40 10.95
CA LEU A 169 0.33 -0.21 10.17
C LEU A 169 0.70 -0.32 8.69
N ASP A 170 1.33 0.71 8.14
CA ASP A 170 1.77 0.70 6.74
C ASP A 170 2.91 -0.30 6.51
N ILE A 171 3.88 -0.38 7.43
CA ILE A 171 4.95 -1.38 7.41
C ILE A 171 4.38 -2.80 7.46
N ALA A 172 3.42 -3.05 8.36
CA ALA A 172 2.77 -4.37 8.46
C ALA A 172 1.97 -4.70 7.18
N HIS A 173 1.32 -3.72 6.57
CA HIS A 173 0.60 -3.91 5.31
C HIS A 173 1.56 -4.20 4.15
N THR A 174 2.63 -3.42 4.00
CA THR A 174 3.70 -3.68 3.02
C THR A 174 4.29 -5.09 3.17
N TYR A 175 4.55 -5.53 4.39
CA TYR A 175 4.99 -6.91 4.64
C TYR A 175 4.00 -7.94 4.08
N ILE A 176 2.70 -7.74 4.31
CA ILE A 176 1.65 -8.64 3.81
C ILE A 176 1.63 -8.64 2.28
N LEU A 177 1.64 -7.47 1.64
CA LEU A 177 1.64 -7.35 0.18
C LEU A 177 2.83 -8.07 -0.45
N ILE A 178 4.03 -7.87 0.07
CA ILE A 178 5.23 -8.58 -0.41
C ILE A 178 5.13 -10.08 -0.13
N ARG A 179 4.59 -10.48 1.03
CA ARG A 179 4.44 -11.89 1.41
C ARG A 179 3.49 -12.67 0.51
N LEU A 180 2.42 -12.04 0.05
CA LEU A 180 1.48 -12.65 -0.90
C LEU A 180 2.17 -13.00 -2.24
N ILE A 181 3.23 -12.27 -2.60
CA ILE A 181 4.02 -12.50 -3.81
C ILE A 181 5.20 -13.44 -3.53
N ASN A 182 6.01 -13.12 -2.50
CA ASN A 182 7.25 -13.85 -2.21
C ASN A 182 7.62 -13.77 -0.72
N TYR A 183 7.46 -14.90 -0.02
CA TYR A 183 7.78 -14.99 1.41
C TYR A 183 9.23 -14.65 1.75
N ASN A 184 10.20 -15.09 0.93
CA ASN A 184 11.61 -14.85 1.21
C ASN A 184 11.97 -13.37 1.10
N ILE A 185 11.37 -12.66 0.15
CA ILE A 185 11.53 -11.21 0.01
C ILE A 185 10.86 -10.48 1.17
N ALA A 186 9.64 -10.88 1.57
CA ALA A 186 8.96 -10.31 2.72
C ALA A 186 9.79 -10.44 4.01
N LYS A 187 10.45 -11.58 4.20
CA LYS A 187 11.35 -11.79 5.32
C LYS A 187 12.56 -10.84 5.26
N LYS A 188 13.18 -10.68 4.08
CA LYS A 188 14.29 -9.73 3.89
C LYS A 188 13.85 -8.30 4.18
N TYR A 189 12.66 -7.91 3.69
CA TYR A 189 12.06 -6.60 3.98
C TYR A 189 11.96 -6.36 5.49
N LEU A 190 11.39 -7.29 6.26
CA LEU A 190 11.26 -7.14 7.71
C LEU A 190 12.60 -6.95 8.41
N TYR A 191 13.59 -7.80 8.11
CA TYR A 191 14.91 -7.69 8.72
C TYR A 191 15.59 -6.35 8.38
N LYS A 192 15.43 -5.89 7.15
CA LYS A 192 16.02 -4.63 6.72
C LYS A 192 15.28 -3.42 7.34
N VAL A 193 13.96 -3.48 7.50
CA VAL A 193 13.21 -2.44 8.23
C VAL A 193 13.72 -2.28 9.66
N ILE A 194 13.87 -3.37 10.40
CA ILE A 194 14.36 -3.30 11.80
C ILE A 194 15.84 -2.89 11.90
N ASP A 195 16.64 -3.13 10.88
CA ASP A 195 18.04 -2.69 10.81
C ASP A 195 18.16 -1.18 10.49
N MET A 196 17.23 -0.65 9.70
CA MET A 196 17.23 0.74 9.21
C MET A 196 16.36 1.70 10.03
N THR A 197 15.53 1.19 10.93
CA THR A 197 14.56 1.99 11.71
C THR A 197 14.54 1.56 13.17
N ASP A 198 13.88 2.36 14.03
CA ASP A 198 13.69 2.01 15.46
C ASP A 198 12.52 1.03 15.68
N VAL A 199 11.88 0.55 14.63
CA VAL A 199 10.72 -0.36 14.72
C VAL A 199 11.17 -1.74 15.15
N GLN A 200 10.47 -2.33 16.12
CA GLN A 200 10.78 -3.67 16.59
C GLN A 200 9.97 -4.74 15.84
N MET A 201 10.59 -5.86 15.52
CA MET A 201 9.92 -6.99 14.86
C MET A 201 8.63 -7.42 15.55
N LYS A 202 8.63 -7.40 16.90
CA LYS A 202 7.47 -7.74 17.71
C LYS A 202 6.28 -6.83 17.41
N ASP A 203 6.54 -5.53 17.24
CA ASP A 203 5.47 -4.56 17.03
C ASP A 203 4.86 -4.71 15.63
N ILE A 204 5.71 -5.01 14.63
CA ILE A 204 5.22 -5.32 13.28
C ILE A 204 4.28 -6.53 13.34
N TYR A 205 4.71 -7.65 13.98
CA TYR A 205 3.88 -8.84 14.10
C TYR A 205 2.59 -8.60 14.91
N ASN A 206 2.59 -7.70 15.87
CA ASN A 206 1.37 -7.31 16.61
C ASN A 206 0.37 -6.56 15.72
N ALA A 207 0.82 -5.84 14.68
CA ALA A 207 -0.04 -5.12 13.74
C ALA A 207 -0.55 -6.00 12.58
N VAL A 208 0.17 -7.08 12.23
CA VAL A 208 -0.15 -7.96 11.11
C VAL A 208 -1.60 -8.50 11.14
N PRO A 209 -2.18 -8.97 12.26
CA PRO A 209 -3.56 -9.49 12.25
C PRO A 209 -4.60 -8.46 11.81
N LEU A 210 -4.43 -7.18 12.21
CA LEU A 210 -5.29 -6.11 11.77
C LEU A 210 -5.16 -5.88 10.26
N MET A 211 -3.92 -5.71 9.77
CA MET A 211 -3.70 -5.40 8.36
C MET A 211 -4.04 -6.57 7.44
N ALA A 212 -3.87 -7.83 7.92
CA ALA A 212 -4.35 -9.00 7.20
C ALA A 212 -5.89 -9.04 7.12
N ALA A 213 -6.60 -8.66 8.17
CA ALA A 213 -8.05 -8.54 8.15
C ALA A 213 -8.53 -7.42 7.21
N ILE A 214 -7.83 -6.27 7.17
CA ILE A 214 -8.12 -5.18 6.22
C ILE A 214 -7.89 -5.67 4.79
N LYS A 215 -6.75 -6.29 4.48
CA LYS A 215 -6.48 -6.84 3.15
C LYS A 215 -7.50 -7.90 2.73
N MET A 216 -7.98 -8.72 3.68
CA MET A 216 -9.04 -9.70 3.41
C MET A 216 -10.39 -9.06 3.02
N ILE A 217 -10.67 -7.82 3.44
CA ILE A 217 -11.85 -7.07 3.00
C ILE A 217 -11.70 -6.56 1.56
N GLU A 218 -10.45 -6.33 1.11
CA GLU A 218 -10.13 -5.74 -0.19
C GLU A 218 -9.97 -6.76 -1.32
N THR A 219 -9.91 -8.05 -1.02
CA THR A 219 -9.64 -9.10 -2.01
C THR A 219 -10.69 -10.21 -1.97
N ASP A 220 -11.04 -10.75 -3.15
CA ASP A 220 -11.87 -11.95 -3.30
C ASP A 220 -11.02 -13.19 -3.68
N ASP A 221 -9.69 -13.06 -3.74
CA ASP A 221 -8.80 -14.16 -4.11
C ASP A 221 -8.74 -15.22 -3.00
N ILE A 222 -9.12 -16.45 -3.32
CA ILE A 222 -9.20 -17.58 -2.36
C ILE A 222 -7.82 -17.93 -1.79
N TYR A 223 -6.76 -17.83 -2.58
CA TYR A 223 -5.41 -18.11 -2.12
C TYR A 223 -4.94 -17.02 -1.15
N GLU A 224 -5.16 -15.75 -1.48
CA GLU A 224 -4.88 -14.64 -0.57
C GLU A 224 -5.64 -14.81 0.73
N HIS A 225 -6.94 -15.13 0.70
CA HIS A 225 -7.75 -15.39 1.90
C HIS A 225 -7.15 -16.47 2.80
N LYS A 226 -6.61 -17.55 2.21
CA LYS A 226 -5.96 -18.62 2.98
C LYS A 226 -4.69 -18.11 3.69
N VAL A 227 -3.85 -17.36 2.99
CA VAL A 227 -2.62 -16.78 3.57
C VAL A 227 -2.97 -15.77 4.65
N LEU A 228 -3.93 -14.87 4.37
CA LEU A 228 -4.36 -13.82 5.29
C LEU A 228 -4.99 -14.40 6.55
N THR A 229 -5.83 -15.43 6.43
CA THR A 229 -6.39 -16.15 7.57
C THR A 229 -5.26 -16.69 8.47
N THR A 230 -4.25 -17.33 7.88
CA THR A 230 -3.11 -17.82 8.65
C THR A 230 -2.39 -16.68 9.38
N LEU A 231 -2.18 -15.55 8.75
CA LEU A 231 -1.51 -14.39 9.36
C LEU A 231 -2.33 -13.73 10.46
N ILE A 232 -3.66 -13.81 10.42
CA ILE A 232 -4.54 -13.30 11.48
C ILE A 232 -4.36 -14.09 12.77
N TYR A 233 -4.25 -15.42 12.68
CA TYR A 233 -4.12 -16.31 13.84
C TYR A 233 -2.68 -16.57 14.27
N ASP A 234 -1.75 -16.61 13.33
CA ASP A 234 -0.32 -16.78 13.56
C ASP A 234 0.52 -15.82 12.69
N PRO A 235 0.74 -14.57 13.14
CA PRO A 235 1.48 -13.54 12.38
C PRO A 235 2.92 -13.95 12.02
N LYS A 236 3.48 -14.92 12.72
CA LYS A 236 4.86 -15.40 12.53
C LYS A 236 4.96 -16.64 11.66
N ASN A 237 3.82 -17.15 11.21
CA ASN A 237 3.78 -18.40 10.45
C ASN A 237 4.70 -18.36 9.23
N LYS A 238 5.50 -19.43 9.08
CA LYS A 238 6.50 -19.57 8.00
C LYS A 238 5.98 -20.44 6.84
N GLU A 239 4.85 -21.13 7.01
CA GLU A 239 4.44 -22.27 6.19
C GLU A 239 3.22 -22.01 5.29
N VAL A 240 3.12 -20.90 4.63
CA VAL A 240 2.17 -20.86 3.51
C VAL A 240 2.98 -20.75 2.22
N THR A 241 3.46 -21.89 1.75
CA THR A 241 4.03 -22.06 0.41
C THR A 241 2.91 -22.34 -0.60
N LYS A 242 3.07 -21.77 -1.81
CA LYS A 242 2.29 -22.15 -3.00
C LYS A 242 2.43 -23.64 -3.28
#